data_569995d611fbf3b097e20c04b09fadfb
#
_entry.id   569995d611fbf3b097e20c04b09fadfb
#
_cell.length_a   1.000
_cell.length_b   1.000
_cell.length_c   1.000
_cell.angle_alpha   90.00
_cell.angle_beta   90.00
_cell.angle_gamma   90.00
#
_symmetry.space_group_name_H-M   'P 1'
#
loop_
_entity.id
_entity.type
_entity.pdbx_description
1 polymer ?
#
loop_
_entity_poly.entity_id
_entity_poly.type
_entity_poly.pdbx_seq_one_letter_code
_entity_poly.pdbx_strand_id
1 'polypeptide(L)'
;EIAPGYIDAQCNLGTVLLKMGRSDEAVASLRRAIADEPKSPDLHWNLALALLQAGDYKDGWAEYEWRWQMPTFEAFQRDFGVPLWQGEDLDGRTLFIDTEQGFGDSIMFARYAPIAAERGGRVVLECRPQLNSLFASLNGVNEVVDLGHPPGHFDFYAPLMSLPHILGTTAETIPTDVPYVKPP
;
A
#
# COMPACT_ATOMS: atom_id res chain seq x y z
N GLU A 1 -2.42 -1.84 -37.49
CA GLU A 1 -1.77 -2.54 -36.36
C GLU A 1 -0.83 -1.55 -35.68
N ILE A 2 -1.11 -1.26 -34.42
CA ILE A 2 -0.15 -0.51 -33.58
C ILE A 2 0.99 -1.49 -33.32
N ALA A 3 2.22 -1.06 -33.55
CA ALA A 3 3.38 -1.93 -33.34
C ALA A 3 3.35 -2.52 -31.93
N PRO A 4 3.48 -3.85 -31.78
CA PRO A 4 3.61 -4.47 -30.46
C PRO A 4 4.82 -3.86 -29.77
N GLY A 5 4.69 -3.48 -28.49
CA GLY A 5 5.77 -2.89 -27.71
C GLY A 5 5.69 -1.36 -27.51
N TYR A 6 4.56 -0.72 -27.78
CA TYR A 6 4.41 0.69 -27.47
C TYR A 6 3.86 0.86 -26.06
N ILE A 7 4.69 0.63 -25.05
CA ILE A 7 4.32 0.69 -23.62
C ILE A 7 3.65 2.02 -23.26
N ASP A 8 4.24 3.14 -23.67
CA ASP A 8 3.70 4.47 -23.37
C ASP A 8 2.28 4.65 -23.92
N ALA A 9 2.01 4.15 -25.15
CA ALA A 9 0.68 4.24 -25.73
C ALA A 9 -0.33 3.36 -24.97
N GLN A 10 0.10 2.20 -24.49
CA GLN A 10 -0.74 1.28 -23.73
C GLN A 10 -1.01 1.81 -22.32
N CYS A 11 0.00 2.38 -21.65
CA CYS A 11 -0.17 3.08 -20.38
C CYS A 11 -1.11 4.27 -20.52
N ASN A 12 -0.93 5.07 -21.57
CA ASN A 12 -1.81 6.21 -21.84
C ASN A 12 -3.25 5.77 -22.12
N LEU A 13 -3.45 4.70 -22.90
CA LEU A 13 -4.77 4.13 -23.14
C LEU A 13 -5.40 3.65 -21.84
N GLY A 14 -4.67 2.91 -21.01
CA GLY A 14 -5.12 2.48 -19.69
C GLY A 14 -5.56 3.65 -18.82
N THR A 15 -4.74 4.70 -18.74
CA THR A 15 -5.04 5.93 -17.99
C THR A 15 -6.30 6.63 -18.51
N VAL A 16 -6.49 6.72 -19.83
CA VAL A 16 -7.69 7.34 -20.43
C VAL A 16 -8.93 6.50 -20.09
N LEU A 17 -8.86 5.19 -20.23
CA LEU A 17 -9.97 4.29 -19.92
C LEU A 17 -10.37 4.40 -18.44
N LEU A 18 -9.41 4.48 -17.53
CA LEU A 18 -9.65 4.71 -16.10
C LEU A 18 -10.38 6.02 -15.83
N LYS A 19 -9.93 7.12 -16.45
CA LYS A 19 -10.59 8.43 -16.34
C LYS A 19 -12.01 8.43 -16.90
N MET A 20 -12.30 7.54 -17.84
CA MET A 20 -13.66 7.34 -18.40
C MET A 20 -14.52 6.39 -17.55
N GLY A 21 -14.01 5.84 -16.47
CA GLY A 21 -14.70 4.83 -15.65
C GLY A 21 -14.82 3.45 -16.30
N ARG A 22 -14.01 3.16 -17.34
CA ARG A 22 -14.00 1.91 -18.11
C ARG A 22 -12.92 0.96 -17.59
N SER A 23 -12.97 0.68 -16.29
CA SER A 23 -11.91 -0.06 -15.58
C SER A 23 -11.67 -1.45 -16.14
N ASP A 24 -12.73 -2.20 -16.48
CA ASP A 24 -12.60 -3.56 -17.05
C ASP A 24 -11.84 -3.56 -18.37
N GLU A 25 -12.09 -2.56 -19.21
CA GLU A 25 -11.38 -2.44 -20.49
C GLU A 25 -9.92 -2.03 -20.29
N ALA A 26 -9.65 -1.19 -19.29
CA ALA A 26 -8.29 -0.84 -18.90
C ALA A 26 -7.54 -2.10 -18.43
N VAL A 27 -8.13 -2.89 -17.54
CA VAL A 27 -7.56 -4.18 -17.07
C VAL A 27 -7.25 -5.11 -18.23
N ALA A 28 -8.22 -5.32 -19.14
CA ALA A 28 -8.02 -6.20 -20.28
C ALA A 28 -6.91 -5.71 -21.24
N SER A 29 -6.80 -4.41 -21.45
CA SER A 29 -5.75 -3.80 -22.28
C SER A 29 -4.38 -3.94 -21.64
N LEU A 30 -4.26 -3.61 -20.33
CA LEU A 30 -3.00 -3.64 -19.60
C LEU A 30 -2.48 -5.08 -19.40
N ARG A 31 -3.36 -6.05 -19.13
CA ARG A 31 -2.96 -7.47 -19.06
C ARG A 31 -2.37 -7.98 -20.38
N ARG A 32 -2.90 -7.53 -21.54
CA ARG A 32 -2.30 -7.85 -22.84
C ARG A 32 -0.92 -7.23 -23.00
N ALA A 33 -0.79 -5.96 -22.59
CA ALA A 33 0.49 -5.26 -22.66
C ALA A 33 1.56 -5.94 -21.77
N ILE A 34 1.19 -6.36 -20.57
CA ILE A 34 2.08 -7.08 -19.64
C ILE A 34 2.50 -8.45 -20.22
N ALA A 35 1.65 -9.10 -21.02
CA ALA A 35 2.06 -10.34 -21.68
C ALA A 35 3.22 -10.16 -22.67
N ASP A 36 3.31 -8.97 -23.28
CA ASP A 36 4.42 -8.60 -24.17
C ASP A 36 5.64 -8.08 -23.37
N GLU A 37 5.41 -7.36 -22.27
CA GLU A 37 6.43 -6.70 -21.44
C GLU A 37 6.23 -6.98 -19.94
N PRO A 38 6.49 -8.22 -19.49
CA PRO A 38 6.13 -8.69 -18.13
C PRO A 38 6.95 -8.07 -16.99
N LYS A 39 7.94 -7.25 -17.28
CA LYS A 39 8.78 -6.59 -16.29
C LYS A 39 8.66 -5.06 -16.31
N SER A 40 7.65 -4.51 -16.98
CA SER A 40 7.43 -3.06 -17.02
C SER A 40 6.72 -2.58 -15.76
N PRO A 41 7.39 -1.83 -14.85
CA PRO A 41 6.74 -1.32 -13.63
C PRO A 41 5.57 -0.40 -13.95
N ASP A 42 5.65 0.39 -15.02
CA ASP A 42 4.60 1.32 -15.43
C ASP A 42 3.32 0.60 -15.83
N LEU A 43 3.43 -0.54 -16.54
CA LEU A 43 2.25 -1.34 -16.89
C LEU A 43 1.60 -1.97 -15.66
N HIS A 44 2.39 -2.53 -14.75
CA HIS A 44 1.91 -3.11 -13.51
C HIS A 44 1.27 -2.06 -12.60
N TRP A 45 1.89 -0.88 -12.48
CA TRP A 45 1.33 0.25 -11.76
C TRP A 45 -0.05 0.67 -12.32
N ASN A 46 -0.16 0.84 -13.63
CA ASN A 46 -1.44 1.18 -14.26
C ASN A 46 -2.47 0.06 -14.09
N LEU A 47 -2.05 -1.21 -14.15
CA LEU A 47 -2.93 -2.35 -13.89
C LEU A 47 -3.42 -2.36 -12.43
N ALA A 48 -2.56 -2.05 -11.46
CA ALA A 48 -2.95 -1.91 -10.07
C ALA A 48 -4.09 -0.91 -9.90
N LEU A 49 -3.94 0.28 -10.47
CA LEU A 49 -4.97 1.33 -10.40
C LEU A 49 -6.26 0.89 -11.08
N ALA A 50 -6.17 0.18 -12.21
CA ALA A 50 -7.34 -0.34 -12.93
C ALA A 50 -8.10 -1.40 -12.13
N LEU A 51 -7.38 -2.34 -11.53
CA LEU A 51 -7.95 -3.41 -10.69
C LEU A 51 -8.60 -2.83 -9.44
N LEU A 52 -7.90 -1.93 -8.72
CA LEU A 52 -8.45 -1.27 -7.53
C LEU A 52 -9.73 -0.48 -7.86
N GLN A 53 -9.76 0.22 -8.98
CA GLN A 53 -10.96 0.93 -9.42
C GLN A 53 -12.09 -0.02 -9.88
N ALA A 54 -11.75 -1.19 -10.41
CA ALA A 54 -12.72 -2.23 -10.75
C ALA A 54 -13.26 -2.99 -9.53
N GLY A 55 -12.65 -2.79 -8.34
CA GLY A 55 -13.02 -3.48 -7.11
C GLY A 55 -12.29 -4.80 -6.89
N ASP A 56 -11.36 -5.16 -7.77
CA ASP A 56 -10.47 -6.32 -7.59
C ASP A 56 -9.30 -5.93 -6.67
N TYR A 57 -9.60 -5.85 -5.37
CA TYR A 57 -8.62 -5.40 -4.37
C TYR A 57 -7.49 -6.39 -4.18
N LYS A 58 -7.74 -7.70 -4.28
CA LYS A 58 -6.72 -8.72 -4.06
C LYS A 58 -5.60 -8.61 -5.08
N ASP A 59 -5.94 -8.67 -6.36
CA ASP A 59 -4.96 -8.57 -7.44
C ASP A 59 -4.41 -7.13 -7.53
N GLY A 60 -5.27 -6.13 -7.30
CA GLY A 60 -4.90 -4.73 -7.35
C GLY A 60 -3.81 -4.35 -6.35
N TRP A 61 -3.92 -4.82 -5.10
CA TRP A 61 -2.87 -4.57 -4.10
C TRP A 61 -1.59 -5.37 -4.37
N ALA A 62 -1.69 -6.56 -4.95
CA ALA A 62 -0.52 -7.32 -5.38
C ALA A 62 0.26 -6.58 -6.50
N GLU A 63 -0.47 -6.08 -7.49
CA GLU A 63 0.11 -5.27 -8.57
C GLU A 63 0.65 -3.92 -8.06
N TYR A 64 0.06 -3.35 -7.00
CA TYR A 64 0.49 -2.09 -6.40
C TYR A 64 1.90 -2.16 -5.81
N GLU A 65 2.38 -3.35 -5.44
CA GLU A 65 3.74 -3.54 -4.93
C GLU A 65 4.82 -3.28 -6.00
N TRP A 66 4.48 -3.26 -7.28
CA TRP A 66 5.41 -2.86 -8.35
C TRP A 66 5.85 -1.40 -8.24
N ARG A 67 5.17 -0.57 -7.43
CA ARG A 67 5.59 0.80 -7.16
C ARG A 67 7.05 0.89 -6.68
N TRP A 68 7.53 -0.13 -5.99
CA TRP A 68 8.90 -0.19 -5.51
C TRP A 68 9.96 -0.31 -6.61
N GLN A 69 9.56 -0.61 -7.84
CA GLN A 69 10.43 -0.64 -9.01
C GLN A 69 10.34 0.65 -9.85
N MET A 70 9.50 1.61 -9.43
CA MET A 70 9.34 2.88 -10.12
C MET A 70 10.28 3.94 -9.55
N PRO A 71 10.98 4.73 -10.40
CA PRO A 71 11.88 5.79 -9.93
C PRO A 71 11.20 6.82 -9.02
N THR A 72 9.91 7.07 -9.23
CA THR A 72 9.12 8.01 -8.42
C THR A 72 8.97 7.60 -6.96
N PHE A 73 9.14 6.32 -6.65
CA PHE A 73 9.05 5.78 -5.29
C PHE A 73 10.42 5.46 -4.66
N GLU A 74 11.53 5.66 -5.38
CA GLU A 74 12.88 5.38 -4.87
C GLU A 74 13.18 6.12 -3.56
N ALA A 75 12.71 7.37 -3.43
CA ALA A 75 12.91 8.18 -2.23
C ALA A 75 12.17 7.65 -0.98
N PHE A 76 11.20 6.77 -1.16
CA PHE A 76 10.44 6.14 -0.07
C PHE A 76 10.98 4.77 0.32
N GLN A 77 11.90 4.20 -0.46
CA GLN A 77 12.52 2.93 -0.11
C GLN A 77 13.48 3.13 1.05
N ARG A 78 13.27 2.36 2.11
CA ARG A 78 14.09 2.41 3.32
C ARG A 78 14.54 1.00 3.67
N ASP A 79 15.83 0.85 3.93
CA ASP A 79 16.40 -0.39 4.44
C ASP A 79 16.63 -0.24 5.95
N PHE A 80 15.92 -1.04 6.71
CA PHE A 80 16.01 -1.04 8.17
C PHE A 80 16.88 -2.20 8.71
N GLY A 81 17.40 -3.05 7.82
CA GLY A 81 18.19 -4.22 8.23
C GLY A 81 17.39 -5.32 8.94
N VAL A 82 16.05 -5.23 8.92
CA VAL A 82 15.12 -6.23 9.47
C VAL A 82 14.17 -6.72 8.37
N PRO A 83 13.58 -7.92 8.50
CA PRO A 83 12.71 -8.46 7.46
C PRO A 83 11.41 -7.67 7.31
N LEU A 84 10.92 -7.61 6.07
CA LEU A 84 9.57 -7.15 5.77
C LEU A 84 8.56 -8.16 6.36
N TRP A 85 7.60 -7.65 7.12
CA TRP A 85 6.50 -8.45 7.67
C TRP A 85 5.61 -9.00 6.56
N GLN A 86 5.23 -10.28 6.65
CA GLN A 86 4.42 -10.97 5.65
C GLN A 86 3.02 -11.33 6.18
N GLY A 87 2.60 -10.74 7.31
CA GLY A 87 1.29 -10.99 7.90
C GLY A 87 1.23 -12.14 8.91
N GLU A 88 2.38 -12.74 9.24
CA GLU A 88 2.49 -13.78 10.28
C GLU A 88 2.20 -13.24 11.68
N ASP A 89 1.92 -14.15 12.64
CA ASP A 89 1.75 -13.78 14.03
C ASP A 89 3.05 -13.18 14.59
N LEU A 90 2.91 -12.08 15.32
CA LEU A 90 4.03 -11.33 15.87
C LEU A 90 4.63 -11.99 17.12
N ASP A 91 3.86 -12.80 17.86
CA ASP A 91 4.31 -13.53 19.05
C ASP A 91 5.06 -12.62 20.05
N GLY A 92 4.52 -11.44 20.31
CA GLY A 92 5.11 -10.45 21.19
C GLY A 92 6.24 -9.60 20.59
N ARG A 93 6.65 -9.86 19.33
CA ARG A 93 7.65 -9.07 18.59
C ARG A 93 7.13 -7.70 18.21
N THR A 94 8.03 -6.80 17.87
CA THR A 94 7.69 -5.42 17.47
C THR A 94 7.62 -5.28 15.96
N LEU A 95 6.48 -4.81 15.45
CA LEU A 95 6.29 -4.38 14.08
C LEU A 95 6.38 -2.85 14.00
N PHE A 96 7.28 -2.36 13.18
CA PHE A 96 7.35 -0.96 12.79
C PHE A 96 6.62 -0.74 11.46
N ILE A 97 5.61 0.13 11.47
CA ILE A 97 4.87 0.51 10.27
C ILE A 97 5.37 1.89 9.86
N ASP A 98 6.09 1.95 8.74
CA ASP A 98 6.59 3.21 8.20
C ASP A 98 5.61 3.83 7.21
N THR A 99 5.48 5.16 7.22
CA THR A 99 4.59 5.87 6.31
C THR A 99 5.35 6.39 5.10
N GLU A 100 4.79 6.07 3.96
CA GLU A 100 5.12 6.65 2.68
C GLU A 100 3.99 7.58 2.21
N GLN A 101 4.26 8.45 1.24
CA GLN A 101 3.29 9.31 0.58
C GLN A 101 2.67 10.43 1.46
N GLY A 102 1.42 10.84 1.16
CA GLY A 102 0.80 12.04 1.69
C GLY A 102 -0.03 11.85 2.95
N PHE A 103 -0.56 12.96 3.47
CA PHE A 103 -1.45 12.97 4.64
C PHE A 103 -2.72 12.14 4.43
N GLY A 104 -3.33 12.28 3.24
CA GLY A 104 -4.56 11.56 2.91
C GLY A 104 -4.37 10.06 2.91
N ASP A 105 -3.27 9.60 2.31
CA ASP A 105 -2.90 8.20 2.27
C ASP A 105 -2.62 7.67 3.69
N SER A 106 -1.83 8.41 4.47
CA SER A 106 -1.54 8.04 5.86
C SER A 106 -2.82 7.89 6.67
N ILE A 107 -3.76 8.84 6.56
CA ILE A 107 -5.04 8.76 7.28
C ILE A 107 -5.85 7.56 6.78
N MET A 108 -6.01 7.40 5.47
CA MET A 108 -6.84 6.34 4.89
C MET A 108 -6.34 4.94 5.26
N PHE A 109 -5.02 4.73 5.20
CA PHE A 109 -4.43 3.41 5.43
C PHE A 109 -4.10 3.11 6.90
N ALA A 110 -4.08 4.12 7.79
CA ALA A 110 -3.88 3.90 9.22
C ALA A 110 -4.89 2.92 9.84
N ARG A 111 -6.08 2.74 9.22
CA ARG A 111 -7.09 1.75 9.63
C ARG A 111 -6.60 0.30 9.62
N TYR A 112 -5.50 0.01 8.91
CA TYR A 112 -4.89 -1.33 8.88
C TYR A 112 -3.97 -1.61 10.08
N ALA A 113 -3.48 -0.57 10.77
CA ALA A 113 -2.59 -0.75 11.91
C ALA A 113 -3.24 -1.51 13.08
N PRO A 114 -4.52 -1.28 13.44
CA PRO A 114 -5.24 -2.11 14.40
C PRO A 114 -5.30 -3.59 14.02
N ILE A 115 -5.51 -3.91 12.74
CA ILE A 115 -5.56 -5.30 12.24
C ILE A 115 -4.20 -5.97 12.36
N ALA A 116 -3.11 -5.23 12.05
CA ALA A 116 -1.76 -5.72 12.27
C ALA A 116 -1.49 -5.99 13.77
N ALA A 117 -2.02 -5.16 14.67
CA ALA A 117 -1.88 -5.35 16.11
C ALA A 117 -2.60 -6.62 16.64
N GLU A 118 -3.67 -7.07 15.99
CA GLU A 118 -4.37 -8.32 16.31
C GLU A 118 -3.47 -9.55 16.12
N ARG A 119 -2.32 -9.43 15.46
CA ARG A 119 -1.31 -10.48 15.31
C ARG A 119 -0.43 -10.69 16.56
N GLY A 120 -0.81 -10.10 17.70
CA GLY A 120 -0.26 -10.42 19.01
C GLY A 120 1.13 -9.86 19.30
N GLY A 121 1.49 -8.71 18.70
CA GLY A 121 2.75 -8.03 18.94
C GLY A 121 2.60 -6.58 19.37
N ARG A 122 3.72 -5.89 19.46
CA ARG A 122 3.80 -4.46 19.66
C ARG A 122 3.82 -3.76 18.28
N VAL A 123 2.95 -2.79 18.07
CA VAL A 123 2.90 -1.98 16.85
C VAL A 123 3.38 -0.57 17.13
N VAL A 124 4.38 -0.13 16.38
CA VAL A 124 4.88 1.25 16.35
C VAL A 124 4.56 1.82 14.98
N LEU A 125 3.82 2.93 14.93
CA LEU A 125 3.40 3.58 13.70
C LEU A 125 4.16 4.89 13.52
N GLU A 126 4.88 5.00 12.42
CA GLU A 126 5.50 6.26 12.01
C GLU A 126 4.48 7.14 11.30
N CYS A 127 4.50 8.45 11.57
CA CYS A 127 3.71 9.38 10.78
C CYS A 127 4.32 10.79 10.79
N ARG A 128 3.78 11.67 9.96
CA ARG A 128 4.11 13.09 10.01
C ARG A 128 3.68 13.67 11.36
N PRO A 129 4.47 14.57 12.01
CA PRO A 129 4.18 15.09 13.35
C PRO A 129 2.76 15.65 13.52
N GLN A 130 2.19 16.19 12.45
CA GLN A 130 0.82 16.75 12.46
C GLN A 130 -0.27 15.68 12.64
N LEU A 131 0.04 14.41 12.44
CA LEU A 131 -0.89 13.29 12.60
C LEU A 131 -0.70 12.56 13.94
N ASN A 132 0.31 12.87 14.73
CA ASN A 132 0.62 12.15 15.97
C ASN A 132 -0.56 12.07 16.92
N SER A 133 -1.21 13.20 17.22
CA SER A 133 -2.37 13.23 18.12
C SER A 133 -3.57 12.43 17.58
N LEU A 134 -3.75 12.43 16.26
CA LEU A 134 -4.81 11.67 15.61
C LEU A 134 -4.53 10.17 15.70
N PHE A 135 -3.30 9.75 15.40
CA PHE A 135 -2.92 8.33 15.36
C PHE A 135 -2.68 7.72 16.75
N ALA A 136 -2.37 8.54 17.75
CA ALA A 136 -2.34 8.09 19.15
C ALA A 136 -3.69 7.54 19.62
N SER A 137 -4.79 7.83 18.90
CA SER A 137 -6.13 7.29 19.20
C SER A 137 -6.41 5.93 18.56
N LEU A 138 -5.53 5.40 17.71
CA LEU A 138 -5.71 4.12 17.03
C LEU A 138 -5.63 2.96 18.03
N ASN A 139 -6.61 2.08 17.98
CA ASN A 139 -6.62 0.89 18.84
C ASN A 139 -5.46 -0.04 18.47
N GLY A 140 -4.77 -0.58 19.48
CA GLY A 140 -3.69 -1.55 19.28
C GLY A 140 -2.34 -0.97 18.80
N VAL A 141 -2.29 0.33 18.45
CA VAL A 141 -1.02 1.03 18.21
C VAL A 141 -0.41 1.39 19.57
N ASN A 142 0.78 0.88 19.84
CA ASN A 142 1.45 1.04 21.13
C ASN A 142 2.23 2.34 21.22
N GLU A 143 2.73 2.82 20.09
CA GLU A 143 3.55 4.02 20.00
C GLU A 143 3.38 4.67 18.62
N VAL A 144 3.38 6.00 18.60
CA VAL A 144 3.45 6.79 17.38
C VAL A 144 4.73 7.59 17.39
N VAL A 145 5.50 7.51 16.30
CA VAL A 145 6.79 8.19 16.16
C VAL A 145 6.78 9.15 14.98
N ASP A 146 7.62 10.17 15.04
CA ASP A 146 7.75 11.14 13.96
C ASP A 146 8.44 10.53 12.74
N LEU A 147 8.00 10.95 11.55
CA LEU A 147 8.60 10.57 10.29
C LEU A 147 10.13 10.79 10.30
N GLY A 148 10.87 9.75 9.96
CA GLY A 148 12.33 9.74 9.97
C GLY A 148 12.97 9.41 11.33
N HIS A 149 12.16 9.08 12.34
CA HIS A 149 12.64 8.72 13.68
C HIS A 149 12.14 7.32 14.09
N PRO A 150 12.63 6.26 13.44
CA PRO A 150 12.22 4.90 13.77
C PRO A 150 12.58 4.55 15.23
N PRO A 151 11.87 3.61 15.86
CA PRO A 151 12.20 3.16 17.22
C PRO A 151 13.59 2.51 17.26
N GLY A 152 14.21 2.50 18.44
CA GLY A 152 15.59 1.98 18.60
C GLY A 152 15.72 0.47 18.32
N HIS A 153 14.62 -0.30 18.41
CA HIS A 153 14.58 -1.72 18.10
C HIS A 153 13.18 -2.13 17.62
N PHE A 154 13.14 -2.96 16.58
CA PHE A 154 11.95 -3.64 16.08
C PHE A 154 12.38 -4.89 15.29
N ASP A 155 11.50 -5.86 15.19
CA ASP A 155 11.80 -7.18 14.62
C ASP A 155 11.37 -7.27 13.17
N PHE A 156 10.32 -6.52 12.81
CA PHE A 156 9.77 -6.45 11.46
C PHE A 156 9.44 -4.99 11.09
N TYR A 157 9.40 -4.73 9.81
CA TYR A 157 8.80 -3.49 9.30
C TYR A 157 7.75 -3.78 8.23
N ALA A 158 6.86 -2.83 8.00
CA ALA A 158 5.93 -2.87 6.88
C ALA A 158 5.63 -1.44 6.41
N PRO A 159 5.72 -1.14 5.11
CA PRO A 159 5.18 0.10 4.57
C PRO A 159 3.66 0.14 4.76
N LEU A 160 3.15 1.26 5.20
CA LEU A 160 1.72 1.42 5.53
C LEU A 160 0.80 1.02 4.36
N MET A 161 1.17 1.41 3.15
CA MET A 161 0.37 1.11 1.96
C MET A 161 0.60 -0.30 1.38
N SER A 162 1.51 -1.09 1.97
CA SER A 162 1.64 -2.53 1.68
C SER A 162 0.75 -3.39 2.58
N LEU A 163 0.22 -2.84 3.68
CA LEU A 163 -0.64 -3.58 4.60
C LEU A 163 -1.88 -4.21 3.94
N PRO A 164 -2.59 -3.54 3.02
CA PRO A 164 -3.69 -4.18 2.30
C PRO A 164 -3.29 -5.45 1.54
N HIS A 165 -2.11 -5.45 0.90
CA HIS A 165 -1.55 -6.63 0.23
C HIS A 165 -1.17 -7.70 1.24
N ILE A 166 -0.37 -7.35 2.25
CA ILE A 166 0.12 -8.26 3.30
C ILE A 166 -1.04 -8.96 4.03
N LEU A 167 -2.12 -8.22 4.29
CA LEU A 167 -3.31 -8.73 4.99
C LEU A 167 -4.33 -9.39 4.04
N GLY A 168 -4.05 -9.46 2.75
CA GLY A 168 -4.91 -10.10 1.76
C GLY A 168 -6.28 -9.43 1.61
N THR A 169 -6.32 -8.10 1.62
CA THR A 169 -7.57 -7.31 1.59
C THR A 169 -8.38 -7.59 0.33
N THR A 170 -9.65 -7.89 0.54
CA THR A 170 -10.71 -8.00 -0.48
C THR A 170 -11.80 -6.96 -0.22
N ALA A 171 -12.81 -6.89 -1.09
CA ALA A 171 -13.95 -5.99 -0.88
C ALA A 171 -14.67 -6.25 0.45
N GLU A 172 -14.73 -7.52 0.87
CA GLU A 172 -15.41 -7.98 2.09
C GLU A 172 -14.59 -7.72 3.36
N THR A 173 -13.26 -7.60 3.22
CA THR A 173 -12.34 -7.48 4.36
C THR A 173 -11.71 -6.09 4.52
N ILE A 174 -12.12 -5.12 3.69
CA ILE A 174 -11.74 -3.72 3.92
C ILE A 174 -12.21 -3.31 5.33
N PRO A 175 -11.31 -2.73 6.18
CA PRO A 175 -11.71 -2.29 7.51
C PRO A 175 -12.83 -1.24 7.43
N THR A 176 -13.99 -1.54 8.00
CA THR A 176 -15.20 -0.69 7.93
C THR A 176 -15.55 -0.01 9.25
N ASP A 177 -14.81 -0.29 10.32
CA ASP A 177 -15.01 0.35 11.61
C ASP A 177 -14.75 1.86 11.51
N VAL A 178 -15.80 2.65 11.70
CA VAL A 178 -15.72 4.11 11.70
C VAL A 178 -16.49 4.68 12.90
N PRO A 179 -15.92 5.69 13.58
CA PRO A 179 -14.61 6.28 13.36
C PRO A 179 -13.47 5.41 13.91
N TYR A 180 -12.43 5.15 13.10
CA TYR A 180 -11.21 4.43 13.55
C TYR A 180 -10.16 5.37 14.16
N VAL A 181 -10.25 6.67 13.90
CA VAL A 181 -9.47 7.71 14.57
C VAL A 181 -10.40 8.70 15.28
N LYS A 182 -9.91 9.29 16.35
CA LYS A 182 -10.67 10.29 17.12
C LYS A 182 -9.98 11.65 17.01
N PRO A 183 -10.73 12.73 16.83
CA PRO A 183 -10.12 14.06 16.86
C PRO A 183 -9.45 14.30 18.23
N PRO A 184 -8.34 15.05 18.26
CA PRO A 184 -7.64 15.40 19.48
C PRO A 184 -8.46 16.32 20.36
#